data_702efb8517a514430ee37afa1f6accf4
#
_entry.id   702efb8517a514430ee37afa1f6accf4
#
_cell.length_a   1.000
_cell.length_b   1.000
_cell.length_c   1.000
_cell.angle_alpha   90.00
_cell.angle_beta   90.00
_cell.angle_gamma   90.00
#
_symmetry.space_group_name_H-M   'P 1'
#
loop_
_entity.id
_entity.type
_entity.pdbx_description
1 polymer ?
#
loop_
_entity_poly.entity_id
_entity_poly.type
_entity_poly.pdbx_seq_one_letter_code
_entity_poly.pdbx_strand_id
1 'polypeptide(L)'
;VVNFGGHQVPRVIADYSGKSTITQASLFAVGYHYSVPLDKWNITDAACDYLFLGDRAIDFPVPGTLGVIYNHAVWLQHKEQERSYPFIRAEHFVKGVERSPKLNFVYACLKDITDELVQALNGDPTTVLLIDTWNKHGYAEQRRLFVELINRNCQCPVVVGRAYRNLSPGQLQLYAATDMGGLLIDSLGDGVFIAAENCGPDKMVNDTAFNILQATRTRISKTEYISCPSCGRIVRWATTTRPTTSSMACARSRRPSRWRRSPPSPGWRATTA
;
A
#
# COMPACT_ATOMS: atom_id res chain seq x y z
N VAL A 1 4.00 8.91 -12.07
CA VAL A 1 3.03 9.42 -11.08
C VAL A 1 3.78 9.93 -9.87
N VAL A 2 3.28 10.96 -9.21
CA VAL A 2 3.92 11.53 -8.01
C VAL A 2 3.88 10.49 -6.89
N ASN A 3 5.06 10.13 -6.37
CA ASN A 3 5.25 9.19 -5.26
C ASN A 3 4.81 7.73 -5.50
N PHE A 4 4.39 7.34 -6.68
CA PHE A 4 4.01 5.97 -7.01
C PHE A 4 4.73 5.43 -8.24
N GLY A 5 4.97 4.14 -8.26
CA GLY A 5 5.55 3.43 -9.39
C GLY A 5 7.05 3.65 -9.60
N GLY A 6 7.61 2.96 -10.57
CA GLY A 6 9.01 3.09 -10.95
C GLY A 6 10.00 2.72 -9.85
N HIS A 7 10.74 3.69 -9.33
CA HIS A 7 11.74 3.51 -8.27
C HIS A 7 11.22 3.89 -6.87
N GLN A 8 9.95 4.29 -6.77
CA GLN A 8 9.34 4.65 -5.48
C GLN A 8 9.07 3.40 -4.64
N VAL A 9 9.17 3.56 -3.32
CA VAL A 9 8.74 2.49 -2.39
C VAL A 9 7.22 2.41 -2.38
N PRO A 10 6.63 1.21 -2.21
CA PRO A 10 5.19 1.07 -2.11
C PRO A 10 4.59 1.91 -0.98
N ARG A 11 3.44 2.53 -1.25
CA ARG A 11 2.78 3.44 -0.33
C ARG A 11 1.74 2.73 0.53
N VAL A 12 1.52 3.26 1.72
CA VAL A 12 0.48 2.78 2.64
C VAL A 12 -0.65 3.78 2.67
N ILE A 13 -1.85 3.30 2.38
CA ILE A 13 -3.10 4.07 2.50
C ILE A 13 -3.86 3.51 3.70
N ALA A 14 -4.16 4.35 4.69
CA ALA A 14 -4.99 3.98 5.84
C ALA A 14 -6.45 4.35 5.59
N ASP A 15 -7.38 3.51 6.02
CA ASP A 15 -8.82 3.72 5.88
C ASP A 15 -9.44 4.32 7.14
N TYR A 16 -10.01 5.50 7.01
CA TYR A 16 -10.79 6.18 8.05
C TYR A 16 -12.22 6.52 7.62
N SER A 17 -12.66 5.99 6.48
CA SER A 17 -14.00 6.25 5.94
C SER A 17 -15.15 5.82 6.86
N GLY A 18 -14.93 4.76 7.65
CA GLY A 18 -15.90 4.24 8.61
C GLY A 18 -15.95 4.96 9.96
N LYS A 19 -15.06 5.94 10.23
CA LYS A 19 -15.02 6.63 11.52
C LYS A 19 -16.10 7.68 11.64
N SER A 20 -16.76 7.74 12.79
CA SER A 20 -17.76 8.77 13.08
C SER A 20 -17.13 10.16 13.31
N THR A 21 -15.99 10.19 13.98
CA THR A 21 -15.27 11.44 14.31
C THR A 21 -13.77 11.24 14.09
N ILE A 22 -13.14 12.19 13.43
CA ILE A 22 -11.70 12.21 13.17
C ILE A 22 -11.13 13.47 13.80
N THR A 23 -10.19 13.29 14.72
CA THR A 23 -9.49 14.37 15.41
C THR A 23 -7.98 14.25 15.17
N GLN A 24 -7.21 15.28 15.55
CA GLN A 24 -5.75 15.21 15.50
C GLN A 24 -5.19 14.00 16.27
N ALA A 25 -5.82 13.66 17.41
CA ALA A 25 -5.44 12.47 18.20
C ALA A 25 -5.69 11.15 17.48
N SER A 26 -6.69 11.08 16.58
CA SER A 26 -6.97 9.88 15.80
C SER A 26 -5.81 9.50 14.88
N LEU A 27 -5.03 10.48 14.41
CA LEU A 27 -3.88 10.25 13.53
C LEU A 27 -2.69 9.57 14.24
N PHE A 28 -2.71 9.49 15.58
CA PHE A 28 -1.71 8.74 16.33
C PHE A 28 -1.63 7.27 15.91
N ALA A 29 -2.78 6.66 15.64
CA ALA A 29 -2.85 5.27 15.22
C ALA A 29 -2.17 5.00 13.86
N VAL A 30 -2.07 6.01 13.02
CA VAL A 30 -1.45 5.91 11.68
C VAL A 30 -0.09 6.63 11.59
N GLY A 31 0.54 6.86 12.75
CA GLY A 31 1.92 7.28 12.85
C GLY A 31 2.16 8.79 12.95
N TYR A 32 1.14 9.60 13.20
CA TYR A 32 1.26 11.05 13.36
C TYR A 32 0.87 11.48 14.76
N HIS A 33 1.75 12.16 15.46
CA HIS A 33 1.52 12.66 16.80
C HIS A 33 1.62 14.18 16.84
N TYR A 34 0.52 14.85 17.15
CA TYR A 34 0.50 16.29 17.30
C TYR A 34 0.93 16.69 18.73
N SER A 35 1.95 17.53 18.82
CA SER A 35 2.43 18.10 20.08
C SER A 35 1.82 19.50 20.26
N VAL A 36 0.84 19.60 21.11
CA VAL A 36 0.17 20.88 21.42
C VAL A 36 1.17 21.96 21.93
N PRO A 37 2.12 21.64 22.85
CA PRO A 37 3.05 22.64 23.34
C PRO A 37 4.01 23.20 22.29
N LEU A 38 4.28 22.40 21.23
CA LEU A 38 5.22 22.77 20.18
C LEU A 38 4.53 23.18 18.88
N ASP A 39 3.19 23.11 18.83
CA ASP A 39 2.38 23.32 17.62
C ASP A 39 2.94 22.60 16.40
N LYS A 40 3.24 21.28 16.58
CA LYS A 40 4.05 20.54 15.63
C LYS A 40 3.63 19.08 15.54
N TRP A 41 3.67 18.55 14.33
CA TRP A 41 3.49 17.14 14.07
C TRP A 41 4.82 16.38 14.19
N ASN A 42 4.84 15.31 14.98
CA ASN A 42 5.89 14.30 14.99
C ASN A 42 5.45 13.12 14.14
N ILE A 43 6.36 12.62 13.31
CA ILE A 43 6.09 11.58 12.32
C ILE A 43 6.92 10.36 12.67
N THR A 44 6.30 9.20 12.76
CA THR A 44 6.99 7.92 13.00
C THR A 44 7.40 7.26 11.69
N ASP A 45 8.31 6.28 11.74
CA ASP A 45 8.75 5.53 10.57
C ASP A 45 7.61 4.68 9.94
N ALA A 46 6.56 4.39 10.71
CA ALA A 46 5.36 3.70 10.27
C ALA A 46 4.17 4.66 10.05
N ALA A 47 4.44 5.91 9.67
CA ALA A 47 3.40 6.86 9.30
C ALA A 47 2.85 6.54 7.90
N CYS A 48 1.53 6.42 7.77
CA CYS A 48 0.89 6.18 6.48
C CYS A 48 1.15 7.35 5.52
N ASP A 49 1.21 7.07 4.23
CA ASP A 49 1.46 8.10 3.21
C ASP A 49 0.18 8.82 2.82
N TYR A 50 -0.95 8.11 2.86
CA TYR A 50 -2.27 8.63 2.51
C TYR A 50 -3.33 8.15 3.50
N LEU A 51 -4.35 8.99 3.70
CA LEU A 51 -5.51 8.71 4.54
C LEU A 51 -6.77 8.77 3.69
N PHE A 52 -7.49 7.65 3.57
CA PHE A 52 -8.77 7.60 2.89
C PHE A 52 -9.90 7.95 3.85
N LEU A 53 -10.62 9.02 3.56
CA LEU A 53 -11.71 9.54 4.37
C LEU A 53 -13.10 9.25 3.80
N GLY A 54 -13.17 8.84 2.53
CA GLY A 54 -14.45 8.62 1.86
C GLY A 54 -15.28 9.91 1.80
N ASP A 55 -16.43 9.89 2.47
CA ASP A 55 -17.35 11.05 2.53
C ASP A 55 -17.14 11.92 3.79
N ARG A 56 -16.10 11.66 4.57
CA ARG A 56 -15.78 12.44 5.79
C ARG A 56 -14.88 13.60 5.43
N ALA A 57 -15.12 14.76 6.04
CA ALA A 57 -14.23 15.89 5.97
C ALA A 57 -13.47 16.06 7.29
N ILE A 58 -12.31 16.67 7.23
CA ILE A 58 -11.52 17.08 8.39
C ILE A 58 -11.37 18.59 8.37
N ASP A 59 -11.47 19.20 9.54
CA ASP A 59 -11.49 20.63 9.77
C ASP A 59 -10.19 21.20 10.38
N PHE A 60 -9.19 20.36 10.54
CA PHE A 60 -7.88 20.71 11.09
C PHE A 60 -6.75 20.54 10.06
N PRO A 61 -5.65 21.30 10.21
CA PRO A 61 -4.50 21.15 9.32
C PRO A 61 -3.82 19.79 9.49
N VAL A 62 -3.64 19.09 8.37
CA VAL A 62 -2.93 17.78 8.33
C VAL A 62 -1.43 17.96 8.23
N PRO A 63 -0.63 16.94 8.66
CA PRO A 63 0.81 16.95 8.45
C PRO A 63 1.15 17.13 6.96
N GLY A 64 2.15 17.96 6.64
CA GLY A 64 2.54 18.26 5.27
C GLY A 64 3.02 17.05 4.44
N THR A 65 3.29 15.91 5.08
CA THR A 65 3.65 14.64 4.42
C THR A 65 2.45 13.73 4.14
N LEU A 66 1.31 13.95 4.81
CA LEU A 66 0.10 13.14 4.68
C LEU A 66 -0.76 13.64 3.50
N GLY A 67 -1.09 12.74 2.58
CA GLY A 67 -2.09 12.99 1.55
C GLY A 67 -3.48 12.55 2.03
N VAL A 68 -4.51 13.29 1.66
CA VAL A 68 -5.89 12.97 2.02
C VAL A 68 -6.67 12.60 0.77
N ILE A 69 -7.42 11.50 0.85
CA ILE A 69 -8.20 10.96 -0.26
C ILE A 69 -9.69 11.04 0.11
N TYR A 70 -10.47 11.73 -0.68
CA TYR A 70 -11.91 11.86 -0.54
C TYR A 70 -12.64 11.17 -1.69
N ASN A 71 -13.87 10.73 -1.45
CA ASN A 71 -14.77 10.39 -2.56
C ASN A 71 -14.92 11.61 -3.47
N HIS A 72 -15.06 11.39 -4.78
CA HIS A 72 -15.01 12.44 -5.80
C HIS A 72 -15.96 13.61 -5.51
N ALA A 73 -17.20 13.33 -5.06
CA ALA A 73 -18.19 14.37 -4.75
C ALA A 73 -17.76 15.28 -3.59
N VAL A 74 -17.12 14.71 -2.57
CA VAL A 74 -16.60 15.49 -1.42
C VAL A 74 -15.32 16.22 -1.82
N TRP A 75 -14.45 15.58 -2.60
CA TRP A 75 -13.23 16.20 -3.08
C TRP A 75 -13.51 17.50 -3.86
N LEU A 76 -14.55 17.55 -4.66
CA LEU A 76 -14.94 18.78 -5.39
C LEU A 76 -15.16 19.99 -4.47
N GLN A 77 -15.55 19.76 -3.21
CA GLN A 77 -15.72 20.81 -2.20
C GLN A 77 -14.41 21.16 -1.49
N HIS A 78 -13.41 20.28 -1.55
CA HIS A 78 -12.13 20.39 -0.85
C HIS A 78 -10.93 20.43 -1.80
N LYS A 79 -11.13 20.69 -3.08
CA LYS A 79 -10.07 20.67 -4.11
C LYS A 79 -8.98 21.72 -3.89
N GLU A 80 -9.30 22.82 -3.20
CA GLU A 80 -8.34 23.86 -2.83
C GLU A 80 -7.45 23.46 -1.63
N GLN A 81 -7.83 22.41 -0.89
CA GLN A 81 -7.04 21.92 0.22
C GLN A 81 -5.74 21.29 -0.31
N GLU A 82 -4.62 21.69 0.25
CA GLU A 82 -3.34 21.14 -0.12
C GLU A 82 -3.29 19.63 0.15
N ARG A 83 -2.75 18.85 -0.81
CA ARG A 83 -2.63 17.38 -0.76
C ARG A 83 -3.97 16.63 -0.62
N SER A 84 -5.03 17.23 -1.13
CA SER A 84 -6.35 16.62 -1.28
C SER A 84 -6.46 15.95 -2.65
N TYR A 85 -6.91 14.69 -2.70
CA TYR A 85 -6.97 13.88 -3.90
C TYR A 85 -8.32 13.17 -4.05
N PRO A 86 -8.84 13.07 -5.28
CA PRO A 86 -10.11 12.39 -5.53
C PRO A 86 -9.95 10.88 -5.60
N PHE A 87 -10.95 10.19 -5.07
CA PHE A 87 -11.19 8.77 -5.30
C PHE A 87 -12.32 8.63 -6.31
N ILE A 88 -12.03 8.09 -7.47
CA ILE A 88 -12.92 8.04 -8.64
C ILE A 88 -13.16 6.58 -9.00
N ARG A 89 -14.41 6.18 -9.21
CA ARG A 89 -14.71 4.86 -9.74
C ARG A 89 -14.34 4.79 -11.22
N ALA A 90 -13.90 3.62 -11.69
CA ALA A 90 -13.47 3.39 -13.06
C ALA A 90 -14.50 3.88 -14.10
N GLU A 91 -15.80 3.60 -13.88
CA GLU A 91 -16.89 4.03 -14.75
C GLU A 91 -17.02 5.56 -14.89
N HIS A 92 -16.76 6.30 -13.81
CA HIS A 92 -16.78 7.76 -13.82
C HIS A 92 -15.50 8.33 -14.43
N PHE A 93 -14.37 7.67 -14.18
CA PHE A 93 -13.08 8.06 -14.74
C PHE A 93 -13.09 8.02 -16.28
N VAL A 94 -13.64 6.96 -16.86
CA VAL A 94 -13.79 6.83 -18.33
C VAL A 94 -14.73 7.90 -18.90
N LYS A 95 -15.78 8.28 -18.17
CA LYS A 95 -16.70 9.36 -18.55
C LYS A 95 -16.09 10.76 -18.52
N GLY A 96 -14.85 10.92 -18.01
CA GLY A 96 -14.14 12.19 -18.06
C GLY A 96 -14.57 13.19 -16.98
N VAL A 97 -14.85 12.74 -15.74
CA VAL A 97 -15.10 13.62 -14.59
C VAL A 97 -13.92 14.51 -14.26
N GLU A 98 -14.17 15.61 -13.53
CA GLU A 98 -13.13 16.54 -13.09
C GLU A 98 -12.05 15.79 -12.27
N ARG A 99 -10.77 16.12 -12.52
CA ARG A 99 -9.63 15.43 -11.94
C ARG A 99 -8.66 16.41 -11.27
N SER A 100 -7.91 15.90 -10.31
CA SER A 100 -6.79 16.63 -9.74
C SER A 100 -5.63 16.69 -10.73
N PRO A 101 -4.97 17.84 -10.90
CA PRO A 101 -3.79 17.95 -11.76
C PRO A 101 -2.55 17.26 -11.16
N LYS A 102 -2.60 16.83 -9.90
CA LYS A 102 -1.44 16.23 -9.18
C LYS A 102 -1.53 14.71 -9.07
N LEU A 103 -2.66 14.19 -8.57
CA LEU A 103 -2.83 12.77 -8.29
C LEU A 103 -4.31 12.41 -8.24
N ASN A 104 -4.67 11.27 -8.84
CA ASN A 104 -6.02 10.74 -8.87
C ASN A 104 -6.00 9.25 -8.54
N PHE A 105 -6.86 8.81 -7.63
CA PHE A 105 -7.03 7.40 -7.30
C PHE A 105 -8.25 6.84 -8.03
N VAL A 106 -8.02 5.87 -8.92
CA VAL A 106 -9.09 5.21 -9.67
C VAL A 106 -9.35 3.83 -9.09
N TYR A 107 -10.57 3.60 -8.64
CA TYR A 107 -10.98 2.32 -8.07
C TYR A 107 -11.55 1.41 -9.15
N ALA A 108 -11.05 0.18 -9.22
CA ALA A 108 -11.54 -0.84 -10.14
C ALA A 108 -11.45 -2.25 -9.53
N CYS A 109 -12.41 -3.09 -9.91
CA CYS A 109 -12.37 -4.54 -9.72
C CYS A 109 -12.02 -5.23 -11.04
N LEU A 110 -11.79 -6.55 -11.01
CA LEU A 110 -11.45 -7.33 -12.22
C LEU A 110 -12.42 -7.09 -13.39
N LYS A 111 -13.72 -7.00 -13.10
CA LYS A 111 -14.77 -6.77 -14.12
C LYS A 111 -14.70 -5.43 -14.82
N ASP A 112 -14.06 -4.44 -14.17
CA ASP A 112 -13.99 -3.06 -14.66
C ASP A 112 -12.78 -2.84 -15.58
N ILE A 113 -11.88 -3.84 -15.70
CA ILE A 113 -10.68 -3.75 -16.52
C ILE A 113 -11.03 -3.96 -17.99
N THR A 114 -11.34 -2.87 -18.66
CA THR A 114 -11.64 -2.80 -20.11
C THR A 114 -10.49 -2.11 -20.86
N ASP A 115 -10.45 -2.29 -22.17
CA ASP A 115 -9.46 -1.60 -23.00
C ASP A 115 -9.62 -0.09 -22.95
N GLU A 116 -10.85 0.41 -22.84
CA GLU A 116 -11.19 1.82 -22.68
C GLU A 116 -10.60 2.39 -21.37
N LEU A 117 -10.75 1.66 -20.25
CA LEU A 117 -10.19 2.06 -18.98
C LEU A 117 -8.66 2.10 -19.06
N VAL A 118 -8.02 1.06 -19.61
CA VAL A 118 -6.55 0.99 -19.71
C VAL A 118 -6.04 2.10 -20.61
N GLN A 119 -6.69 2.42 -21.70
CA GLN A 119 -6.33 3.54 -22.56
C GLN A 119 -6.44 4.88 -21.83
N ALA A 120 -7.51 5.09 -21.06
CA ALA A 120 -7.70 6.29 -20.26
C ALA A 120 -6.64 6.41 -19.14
N LEU A 121 -6.29 5.29 -18.47
CA LEU A 121 -5.24 5.26 -17.44
C LEU A 121 -3.85 5.56 -18.02
N ASN A 122 -3.51 5.00 -19.18
CA ASN A 122 -2.23 5.25 -19.85
C ASN A 122 -2.12 6.68 -20.39
N GLY A 123 -3.25 7.30 -20.70
CA GLY A 123 -3.32 8.69 -21.17
C GLY A 123 -3.15 9.72 -20.07
N ASP A 124 -3.27 9.34 -18.80
CA ASP A 124 -3.20 10.27 -17.66
C ASP A 124 -2.07 9.90 -16.69
N PRO A 125 -0.93 10.60 -16.74
CA PRO A 125 0.24 10.32 -15.89
C PRO A 125 0.02 10.69 -14.41
N THR A 126 -1.12 11.24 -14.03
CA THR A 126 -1.45 11.59 -12.64
C THR A 126 -2.24 10.51 -11.92
N THR A 127 -2.55 9.42 -12.59
CA THR A 127 -3.47 8.39 -12.10
C THR A 127 -2.76 7.23 -11.41
N VAL A 128 -3.35 6.77 -10.32
CA VAL A 128 -3.00 5.53 -9.60
C VAL A 128 -4.25 4.64 -9.57
N LEU A 129 -4.11 3.39 -9.98
CA LEU A 129 -5.18 2.42 -9.94
C LEU A 129 -5.23 1.74 -8.57
N LEU A 130 -6.34 1.84 -7.86
CA LEU A 130 -6.60 1.09 -6.63
C LEU A 130 -7.50 -0.10 -6.97
N ILE A 131 -6.94 -1.30 -6.86
CA ILE A 131 -7.67 -2.53 -7.15
C ILE A 131 -8.22 -3.15 -5.86
N ASP A 132 -9.42 -3.70 -5.93
CA ASP A 132 -10.03 -4.43 -4.83
C ASP A 132 -10.80 -5.65 -5.36
N THR A 133 -11.13 -6.57 -4.47
CA THR A 133 -11.95 -7.74 -4.78
C THR A 133 -12.79 -8.15 -3.59
N TRP A 134 -14.02 -8.56 -3.87
CA TRP A 134 -14.95 -9.16 -2.91
C TRP A 134 -14.86 -10.69 -2.89
N ASN A 135 -13.98 -11.27 -3.71
CA ASN A 135 -13.80 -12.72 -3.77
C ASN A 135 -13.17 -13.22 -2.48
N LYS A 136 -13.65 -14.36 -1.98
CA LYS A 136 -13.06 -15.04 -0.83
C LYS A 136 -11.59 -15.41 -1.10
N HIS A 137 -11.24 -15.74 -2.33
CA HIS A 137 -9.88 -16.02 -2.79
C HIS A 137 -9.24 -14.77 -3.42
N GLY A 138 -9.04 -13.74 -2.61
CA GLY A 138 -8.60 -12.43 -3.06
C GLY A 138 -7.29 -12.43 -3.83
N TYR A 139 -6.28 -13.15 -3.34
CA TYR A 139 -4.98 -13.27 -4.00
C TYR A 139 -5.08 -13.73 -5.46
N ALA A 140 -5.85 -14.81 -5.72
CA ALA A 140 -5.96 -15.38 -7.07
C ALA A 140 -6.62 -14.41 -8.04
N GLU A 141 -7.69 -13.74 -7.62
CA GLU A 141 -8.40 -12.77 -8.47
C GLU A 141 -7.58 -11.52 -8.72
N GLN A 142 -6.93 -10.97 -7.71
CA GLN A 142 -6.05 -9.81 -7.87
C GLN A 142 -4.83 -10.15 -8.74
N ARG A 143 -4.27 -11.35 -8.60
CA ARG A 143 -3.20 -11.81 -9.49
C ARG A 143 -3.67 -11.88 -10.94
N ARG A 144 -4.88 -12.41 -11.19
CA ARG A 144 -5.49 -12.40 -12.52
C ARG A 144 -5.66 -10.98 -13.04
N LEU A 145 -6.11 -10.06 -12.19
CA LEU A 145 -6.26 -8.65 -12.57
C LEU A 145 -4.91 -8.04 -13.02
N PHE A 146 -3.82 -8.31 -12.31
CA PHE A 146 -2.48 -7.88 -12.74
C PHE A 146 -2.09 -8.48 -14.10
N VAL A 147 -2.38 -9.76 -14.35
CA VAL A 147 -2.13 -10.39 -15.66
C VAL A 147 -2.91 -9.69 -16.76
N GLU A 148 -4.18 -9.34 -16.52
CA GLU A 148 -5.01 -8.60 -17.49
C GLU A 148 -4.42 -7.20 -17.76
N LEU A 149 -3.95 -6.48 -16.74
CA LEU A 149 -3.29 -5.18 -16.92
C LEU A 149 -1.98 -5.31 -17.73
N ILE A 150 -1.18 -6.33 -17.44
CA ILE A 150 0.08 -6.60 -18.17
C ILE A 150 -0.21 -6.92 -19.63
N ASN A 151 -1.18 -7.79 -19.92
CA ASN A 151 -1.56 -8.17 -21.27
C ASN A 151 -2.06 -6.97 -22.11
N ARG A 152 -2.67 -5.99 -21.45
CA ARG A 152 -3.14 -4.74 -22.08
C ARG A 152 -2.08 -3.62 -22.05
N ASN A 153 -0.85 -3.91 -21.62
CA ASN A 153 0.24 -2.93 -21.49
C ASN A 153 -0.13 -1.70 -20.65
N CYS A 154 -0.84 -1.90 -19.54
CA CYS A 154 -1.13 -0.83 -18.60
C CYS A 154 0.14 -0.38 -17.89
N GLN A 155 0.45 0.92 -17.92
CA GLN A 155 1.61 1.53 -17.29
C GLN A 155 1.28 2.22 -15.96
N CYS A 156 0.00 2.27 -15.59
CA CYS A 156 -0.47 2.93 -14.39
C CYS A 156 0.03 2.19 -13.13
N PRO A 157 0.55 2.91 -12.11
CA PRO A 157 0.87 2.31 -10.81
C PRO A 157 -0.38 1.74 -10.14
N VAL A 158 -0.22 0.63 -9.42
CA VAL A 158 -1.34 -0.12 -8.83
C VAL A 158 -1.18 -0.24 -7.32
N VAL A 159 -2.20 0.17 -6.58
CA VAL A 159 -2.35 -0.07 -5.14
C VAL A 159 -3.23 -1.30 -4.93
N VAL A 160 -2.75 -2.25 -4.15
CA VAL A 160 -3.50 -3.47 -3.80
C VAL A 160 -4.38 -3.17 -2.60
N GLY A 161 -5.70 -3.23 -2.79
CA GLY A 161 -6.72 -3.01 -1.77
C GLY A 161 -7.40 -4.30 -1.33
N ARG A 162 -7.80 -4.37 -0.05
CA ARG A 162 -8.66 -5.41 0.51
C ARG A 162 -9.51 -4.86 1.64
N ALA A 163 -10.75 -5.29 1.69
CA ALA A 163 -11.67 -5.01 2.79
C ALA A 163 -11.90 -6.27 3.63
N TYR A 164 -11.81 -6.11 4.96
CA TYR A 164 -12.04 -7.16 5.93
C TYR A 164 -13.07 -6.71 6.96
N ARG A 165 -13.91 -7.64 7.42
CA ARG A 165 -14.95 -7.35 8.42
C ARG A 165 -15.04 -8.44 9.47
N ASN A 166 -15.21 -8.02 10.73
CA ASN A 166 -15.48 -8.91 11.87
C ASN A 166 -14.45 -10.04 12.03
N LEU A 167 -13.17 -9.74 11.80
CA LEU A 167 -12.07 -10.69 12.01
C LEU A 167 -11.37 -10.42 13.33
N SER A 168 -10.84 -11.46 13.94
CA SER A 168 -9.90 -11.27 15.04
C SER A 168 -8.58 -10.63 14.53
N PRO A 169 -7.82 -9.94 15.39
CA PRO A 169 -6.54 -9.34 15.02
C PRO A 169 -5.58 -10.29 14.31
N GLY A 170 -5.44 -11.52 14.80
CA GLY A 170 -4.59 -12.54 14.18
C GLY A 170 -5.09 -13.02 12.82
N GLN A 171 -6.40 -13.13 12.65
CA GLN A 171 -7.00 -13.48 11.36
C GLN A 171 -6.78 -12.37 10.33
N LEU A 172 -6.96 -11.10 10.73
CA LEU A 172 -6.70 -9.96 9.84
C LEU A 172 -5.25 -9.98 9.34
N GLN A 173 -4.29 -10.14 10.27
CA GLN A 173 -2.87 -10.17 9.91
C GLN A 173 -2.56 -11.32 8.94
N LEU A 174 -3.08 -12.52 9.23
CA LEU A 174 -2.85 -13.69 8.38
C LEU A 174 -3.47 -13.52 7.00
N TYR A 175 -4.72 -13.08 6.92
CA TYR A 175 -5.42 -12.94 5.64
C TYR A 175 -4.83 -11.80 4.80
N ALA A 176 -4.56 -10.66 5.40
CA ALA A 176 -3.94 -9.54 4.70
C ALA A 176 -2.52 -9.91 4.18
N ALA A 177 -1.72 -10.60 4.98
CA ALA A 177 -0.41 -11.09 4.56
C ALA A 177 -0.51 -12.11 3.41
N THR A 178 -1.50 -13.00 3.43
CA THR A 178 -1.73 -13.99 2.38
C THR A 178 -2.21 -13.34 1.09
N ASP A 179 -3.18 -12.42 1.18
CA ASP A 179 -3.77 -11.78 0.00
C ASP A 179 -2.79 -10.83 -0.71
N MET A 180 -2.00 -10.07 0.03
CA MET A 180 -1.14 -9.02 -0.53
C MET A 180 0.32 -9.42 -0.64
N GLY A 181 0.83 -10.20 0.34
CA GLY A 181 2.26 -10.52 0.43
C GLY A 181 2.80 -11.24 -0.79
N GLY A 182 2.06 -12.22 -1.32
CA GLY A 182 2.46 -12.95 -2.53
C GLY A 182 2.55 -12.06 -3.76
N LEU A 183 1.65 -11.09 -3.91
CA LEU A 183 1.68 -10.12 -5.02
C LEU A 183 2.92 -9.22 -4.92
N LEU A 184 3.22 -8.70 -3.74
CA LEU A 184 4.35 -7.81 -3.50
C LEU A 184 5.70 -8.52 -3.66
N ILE A 185 5.81 -9.82 -3.27
CA ILE A 185 7.01 -10.63 -3.52
C ILE A 185 7.27 -10.77 -5.02
N ASP A 186 6.22 -10.92 -5.81
CA ASP A 186 6.30 -11.00 -7.27
C ASP A 186 6.46 -9.60 -7.93
N SER A 187 6.72 -8.56 -7.12
CA SER A 187 6.83 -7.16 -7.57
C SER A 187 5.56 -6.62 -8.24
N LEU A 188 4.40 -7.14 -7.85
CA LEU A 188 3.09 -6.69 -8.28
C LEU A 188 2.51 -5.75 -7.21
N GLY A 189 2.30 -4.49 -7.56
CA GLY A 189 1.73 -3.46 -6.70
C GLY A 189 2.74 -2.42 -6.20
N ASP A 190 2.28 -1.18 -6.21
CA ASP A 190 3.02 0.03 -5.82
C ASP A 190 2.49 0.63 -4.50
N GLY A 191 1.60 -0.09 -3.82
CA GLY A 191 1.06 0.28 -2.52
C GLY A 191 0.06 -0.72 -1.97
N VAL A 192 -0.33 -0.51 -0.71
CA VAL A 192 -1.31 -1.33 0.00
C VAL A 192 -2.40 -0.46 0.62
N PHE A 193 -3.63 -0.93 0.57
CA PHE A 193 -4.81 -0.34 1.18
C PHE A 193 -5.58 -1.42 1.94
N ILE A 194 -5.67 -1.31 3.26
CA ILE A 194 -6.41 -2.24 4.11
C ILE A 194 -7.59 -1.51 4.74
N ALA A 195 -8.79 -1.83 4.29
CA ALA A 195 -10.03 -1.43 4.95
C ALA A 195 -10.42 -2.51 5.97
N ALA A 196 -10.56 -2.13 7.25
CA ALA A 196 -10.79 -3.08 8.33
C ALA A 196 -11.94 -2.59 9.24
N GLU A 197 -13.09 -3.24 9.13
CA GLU A 197 -14.26 -2.96 9.97
C GLU A 197 -14.38 -4.01 11.08
N ASN A 198 -14.38 -3.57 12.35
CA ASN A 198 -14.46 -4.44 13.53
C ASN A 198 -13.37 -5.55 13.56
N CYS A 199 -12.14 -5.22 13.14
CA CYS A 199 -11.04 -6.19 13.10
C CYS A 199 -9.96 -5.91 14.17
N GLY A 200 -10.10 -4.83 14.93
CA GLY A 200 -9.17 -4.43 15.98
C GLY A 200 -8.79 -2.95 15.91
N PRO A 201 -7.80 -2.51 16.69
CA PRO A 201 -7.37 -1.11 16.70
C PRO A 201 -6.74 -0.69 15.36
N ASP A 202 -6.98 0.56 14.93
CA ASP A 202 -6.40 1.11 13.69
C ASP A 202 -4.88 1.03 13.65
N LYS A 203 -4.23 1.22 14.80
CA LYS A 203 -2.78 1.07 14.90
C LYS A 203 -2.31 -0.30 14.43
N MET A 204 -3.02 -1.36 14.82
CA MET A 204 -2.69 -2.72 14.41
C MET A 204 -2.91 -2.92 12.90
N VAL A 205 -3.96 -2.32 12.33
CA VAL A 205 -4.22 -2.37 10.87
C VAL A 205 -3.09 -1.67 10.12
N ASN A 206 -2.71 -0.47 10.55
CA ASN A 206 -1.60 0.28 9.97
C ASN A 206 -0.26 -0.46 10.10
N ASP A 207 0.04 -0.98 11.29
CA ASP A 207 1.25 -1.78 11.55
C ASP A 207 1.27 -3.06 10.67
N THR A 208 0.10 -3.68 10.40
CA THR A 208 -0.01 -4.84 9.52
C THR A 208 0.39 -4.49 8.09
N ALA A 209 -0.08 -3.35 7.55
CA ALA A 209 0.31 -2.89 6.22
C ALA A 209 1.83 -2.71 6.10
N PHE A 210 2.45 -2.02 7.07
CA PHE A 210 3.90 -1.83 7.09
C PHE A 210 4.68 -3.14 7.28
N ASN A 211 4.18 -4.05 8.12
CA ASN A 211 4.81 -5.36 8.34
C ASN A 211 4.79 -6.22 7.09
N ILE A 212 3.69 -6.20 6.30
CA ILE A 212 3.62 -6.89 5.00
C ILE A 212 4.67 -6.33 4.05
N LEU A 213 4.78 -5.01 3.91
CA LEU A 213 5.78 -4.38 3.06
C LEU A 213 7.21 -4.69 3.51
N GLN A 214 7.45 -4.74 4.81
CA GLN A 214 8.77 -5.10 5.35
C GLN A 214 9.09 -6.58 5.14
N ALA A 215 8.14 -7.48 5.40
CA ALA A 215 8.33 -8.92 5.21
C ALA A 215 8.61 -9.28 3.74
N THR A 216 7.96 -8.59 2.80
CA THR A 216 8.20 -8.72 1.35
C THR A 216 9.44 -7.95 0.87
N ARG A 217 10.13 -7.23 1.75
CA ARG A 217 11.30 -6.39 1.46
C ARG A 217 11.09 -5.29 0.43
N THR A 218 9.85 -4.90 0.21
CA THR A 218 9.48 -3.84 -0.72
C THR A 218 9.62 -2.45 -0.08
N ARG A 219 9.39 -2.35 1.25
CA ARG A 219 9.63 -1.12 2.03
C ARG A 219 10.11 -1.48 3.42
N ILE A 220 11.25 -0.94 3.84
CA ILE A 220 11.81 -1.13 5.18
C ILE A 220 11.44 0.07 6.04
N SER A 221 10.67 -0.15 7.10
CA SER A 221 10.23 0.87 8.05
C SER A 221 10.80 0.69 9.46
N LYS A 222 11.30 -0.52 9.79
CA LYS A 222 11.84 -0.85 11.12
C LYS A 222 13.18 -1.54 10.97
N THR A 223 14.05 -1.39 11.99
CA THR A 223 15.28 -2.16 12.07
C THR A 223 14.96 -3.64 12.25
N GLU A 224 15.51 -4.48 11.40
CA GLU A 224 15.40 -5.94 11.48
C GLU A 224 16.62 -6.51 12.20
N TYR A 225 16.41 -7.23 13.29
CA TYR A 225 17.45 -7.99 13.97
C TYR A 225 17.42 -9.42 13.46
N ILE A 226 18.39 -9.78 12.63
CA ILE A 226 18.53 -11.14 12.11
C ILE A 226 19.57 -11.85 12.99
N SER A 227 19.13 -12.80 13.82
CA SER A 227 20.04 -13.73 14.48
C SER A 227 20.61 -14.64 13.43
N CYS A 228 21.93 -14.64 13.27
CA CYS A 228 22.61 -15.60 12.40
C CYS A 228 22.43 -17.01 13.01
N PRO A 229 21.81 -17.99 12.32
CA PRO A 229 21.65 -19.35 12.84
C PRO A 229 22.98 -20.14 12.83
N SER A 230 24.13 -19.45 12.83
CA SER A 230 25.47 -19.96 12.57
C SER A 230 25.52 -20.83 11.29
N CYS A 231 26.46 -20.58 10.41
CA CYS A 231 26.65 -21.39 9.21
C CYS A 231 26.67 -22.86 9.67
N GLY A 232 25.69 -23.68 9.26
CA GLY A 232 25.37 -25.02 9.76
C GLY A 232 26.52 -26.08 9.76
N ARG A 233 27.76 -25.62 9.93
CA ARG A 233 28.99 -26.40 10.09
C ARG A 233 29.43 -26.62 11.52
N ILE A 234 28.77 -26.01 12.50
CA ILE A 234 29.11 -26.25 13.91
C ILE A 234 27.90 -26.87 14.61
N VAL A 235 27.76 -28.19 14.45
CA VAL A 235 27.05 -29.01 15.42
C VAL A 235 27.96 -29.06 16.65
N ARG A 236 27.95 -28.02 17.45
CA ARG A 236 28.43 -28.08 18.81
C ARG A 236 27.27 -28.53 19.67
N TRP A 237 27.35 -29.74 20.14
CA TRP A 237 26.62 -30.20 21.30
C TRP A 237 26.99 -29.30 22.46
N ALA A 238 26.21 -28.25 22.69
CA ALA A 238 26.34 -27.41 23.85
C ALA A 238 25.52 -28.04 24.98
N THR A 239 26.17 -28.93 25.71
CA THR A 239 25.83 -29.04 27.12
C THR A 239 25.94 -27.68 27.75
N THR A 240 24.80 -27.20 28.30
CA THR A 240 24.70 -26.24 29.40
C THR A 240 25.79 -25.17 29.48
N THR A 241 25.48 -23.94 29.05
CA THR A 241 25.72 -22.71 29.86
C THR A 241 25.40 -21.46 28.99
N ARG A 242 24.59 -20.60 29.55
CA ARG A 242 24.33 -19.16 29.24
C ARG A 242 24.31 -18.70 27.78
N PRO A 243 23.25 -18.00 27.36
CA PRO A 243 23.26 -17.26 26.11
C PRO A 243 24.27 -16.11 26.22
N THR A 244 25.42 -16.25 25.58
CA THR A 244 26.27 -15.12 25.28
C THR A 244 25.60 -14.31 24.18
N THR A 245 25.05 -13.18 24.55
CA THR A 245 24.60 -12.12 23.65
C THR A 245 25.81 -11.61 22.84
N SER A 246 26.06 -12.22 21.70
CA SER A 246 26.77 -11.53 20.63
C SER A 246 25.76 -11.20 19.54
N SER A 247 24.98 -10.17 19.81
CA SER A 247 24.22 -9.47 18.80
C SER A 247 25.20 -8.75 17.87
N MET A 248 25.68 -9.42 16.85
CA MET A 248 26.23 -8.72 15.71
C MET A 248 25.07 -8.05 14.99
N ALA A 249 24.85 -6.78 15.31
CA ALA A 249 24.04 -5.88 14.52
C ALA A 249 24.69 -5.78 13.12
N CYS A 250 24.25 -6.59 12.18
CA CYS A 250 24.58 -6.39 10.78
C CYS A 250 23.74 -5.21 10.28
N ALA A 251 24.24 -4.00 10.55
CA ALA A 251 23.74 -2.79 9.90
C ALA A 251 24.06 -2.91 8.41
N ARG A 252 23.16 -3.50 7.63
CA ARG A 252 23.22 -3.37 6.17
C ARG A 252 22.89 -1.92 5.83
N SER A 253 23.95 -1.20 5.43
CA SER A 253 23.86 0.07 4.76
C SER A 253 22.75 0.06 3.71
N ARG A 254 21.95 1.10 3.72
CA ARG A 254 20.93 1.44 2.73
C ARG A 254 21.56 1.40 1.32
N ARG A 255 21.38 0.28 0.63
CA ARG A 255 21.46 0.25 -0.82
C ARG A 255 20.09 -0.18 -1.30
N PRO A 256 19.36 0.66 -2.05
CA PRO A 256 18.18 0.20 -2.77
C PRO A 256 18.65 -0.88 -3.72
N SER A 257 18.12 -2.08 -3.56
CA SER A 257 18.35 -3.16 -4.51
C SER A 257 17.74 -2.73 -5.85
N ARG A 258 18.60 -2.38 -6.81
CA ARG A 258 18.23 -2.20 -8.19
C ARG A 258 17.80 -3.56 -8.75
N TRP A 259 16.54 -3.88 -8.63
CA TRP A 259 15.96 -4.86 -9.52
C TRP A 259 15.68 -4.16 -10.84
N ARG A 260 16.65 -4.26 -11.74
CA ARG A 260 16.41 -3.94 -13.14
C ARG A 260 15.37 -4.94 -13.63
N ARG A 261 14.25 -4.45 -14.15
CA ARG A 261 13.44 -5.23 -15.07
C ARG A 261 14.37 -5.61 -16.22
N SER A 262 14.77 -6.86 -16.31
CA SER A 262 15.37 -7.39 -17.53
C SER A 262 14.32 -7.25 -18.62
N PRO A 263 14.66 -6.72 -19.80
CA PRO A 263 13.74 -6.72 -20.92
C PRO A 263 13.37 -8.18 -21.21
N PRO A 264 12.13 -8.48 -21.63
CA PRO A 264 11.72 -9.83 -21.98
C PRO A 264 12.66 -10.34 -23.07
N SER A 265 13.21 -11.53 -22.86
CA SER A 265 14.03 -12.21 -23.84
C SER A 265 13.23 -12.38 -25.14
N PRO A 266 13.77 -12.02 -26.31
CA PRO A 266 13.10 -12.25 -27.57
C PRO A 266 13.17 -13.75 -27.89
N GLY A 267 12.04 -14.44 -27.94
CA GLY A 267 11.99 -15.77 -28.52
C GLY A 267 11.15 -16.82 -27.83
N TRP A 268 9.84 -16.69 -27.82
CA TRP A 268 8.93 -17.80 -27.92
C TRP A 268 7.95 -17.51 -29.06
N ARG A 269 8.37 -17.89 -30.27
CA ARG A 269 7.41 -17.98 -31.38
C ARG A 269 6.70 -19.31 -31.19
N ALA A 270 5.37 -19.24 -30.97
CA ALA A 270 4.51 -20.40 -31.11
C ALA A 270 4.52 -20.83 -32.59
N THR A 271 5.09 -21.98 -32.90
CA THR A 271 4.88 -22.65 -34.16
C THR A 271 3.49 -23.29 -34.11
N THR A 272 2.59 -22.77 -34.90
CA THR A 272 1.35 -23.43 -35.26
C THR A 272 1.64 -24.61 -36.15
N ALA A 273 1.19 -25.79 -35.78
CA ALA A 273 0.86 -26.92 -36.65
C ALA A 273 -0.57 -27.33 -36.35
#